data_eab8b859016789ba748492b791334b0f
#
_entry.id   eab8b859016789ba748492b791334b0f
#
_cell.length_a   1.000
_cell.length_b   1.000
_cell.length_c   1.000
_cell.angle_alpha   90.00
_cell.angle_beta   90.00
_cell.angle_gamma   90.00
#
_symmetry.space_group_name_H-M   'P 1'
#
loop_
_entity.id
_entity.type
_entity.pdbx_description
1 polymer ?
#
loop_
_entity_poly.entity_id
_entity_poly.type
_entity_poly.pdbx_seq_one_letter_code
_entity_poly.pdbx_strand_id
1 'polypeptide(L)'
;MKKAYVIGKNASKSLSPTIFNYWFNKYNIEGEYGFKEINESDFNNIIPNILKEKNLCGLNITIPFKQKIIKHLYSIDKNAKQIGAVNCISKTKMGLEGTNTDWIGFEESIKWQENYNTIKIPRKEKAIVIGYGGAAKAILYSLLKTGFKEIRVFN
;
A
#
# COMPACT_ATOMS: atom_id res chain seq x y z
N MET A 1 19.65 -11.78 -9.63
CA MET A 1 18.90 -10.51 -9.77
C MET A 1 17.79 -10.48 -8.72
N LYS A 2 17.65 -9.38 -8.00
CA LYS A 2 16.61 -9.14 -6.98
C LYS A 2 15.26 -8.91 -7.65
N LYS A 3 14.17 -9.35 -7.00
CA LYS A 3 12.82 -9.24 -7.55
C LYS A 3 11.85 -8.57 -6.58
N ALA A 4 10.98 -7.73 -7.12
CA ALA A 4 9.84 -7.16 -6.41
C ALA A 4 8.60 -7.23 -7.31
N TYR A 5 7.41 -7.22 -6.71
CA TYR A 5 6.17 -7.32 -7.47
C TYR A 5 5.07 -6.43 -6.89
N VAL A 6 4.16 -5.98 -7.74
CA VAL A 6 2.82 -5.60 -7.31
C VAL A 6 1.88 -6.79 -7.45
N ILE A 7 1.11 -7.07 -6.38
CA ILE A 7 0.14 -8.17 -6.33
C ILE A 7 -1.28 -7.61 -6.18
N GLY A 8 -2.18 -8.06 -7.04
CA GLY A 8 -3.59 -7.66 -7.04
C GLY A 8 -4.42 -8.46 -8.02
N LYS A 9 -5.73 -8.25 -8.04
CA LYS A 9 -6.64 -8.91 -8.98
C LYS A 9 -6.44 -8.43 -10.43
N ASN A 10 -6.04 -7.17 -10.63
CA ASN A 10 -5.78 -6.56 -11.94
C ASN A 10 -4.39 -5.90 -11.94
N ALA A 11 -3.39 -6.59 -11.42
CA ALA A 11 -2.05 -6.04 -11.22
C ALA A 11 -1.31 -5.74 -12.55
N SER A 12 -1.69 -6.40 -13.65
CA SER A 12 -1.16 -6.12 -15.00
C SER A 12 -1.43 -4.70 -15.49
N LYS A 13 -2.49 -4.05 -14.97
CA LYS A 13 -2.83 -2.66 -15.29
C LYS A 13 -2.07 -1.63 -14.44
N SER A 14 -1.23 -2.07 -13.51
CA SER A 14 -0.47 -1.18 -12.64
C SER A 14 0.67 -0.49 -13.39
N LEU A 15 0.84 0.79 -13.14
CA LEU A 15 2.01 1.54 -13.62
C LEU A 15 3.28 1.31 -12.80
N SER A 16 3.17 0.62 -11.65
CA SER A 16 4.31 0.39 -10.77
C SER A 16 5.49 -0.30 -11.47
N PRO A 17 5.31 -1.35 -12.30
CA PRO A 17 6.44 -1.95 -13.01
C PRO A 17 7.21 -0.96 -13.89
N THR A 18 6.50 -0.11 -14.62
CA THR A 18 7.12 0.92 -15.49
C THR A 18 7.91 1.92 -14.65
N ILE A 19 7.33 2.43 -13.56
CA ILE A 19 7.95 3.44 -12.70
C ILE A 19 9.19 2.87 -12.00
N PHE A 20 9.07 1.70 -11.37
CA PHE A 20 10.18 1.12 -10.60
C PHE A 20 11.32 0.65 -11.50
N ASN A 21 11.05 0.03 -12.65
CA ASN A 21 12.11 -0.36 -13.57
C ASN A 21 12.82 0.86 -14.19
N TYR A 22 12.10 1.96 -14.45
CA TYR A 22 12.74 3.21 -14.82
C TYR A 22 13.72 3.69 -13.73
N TRP A 23 13.32 3.69 -12.46
CA TRP A 23 14.19 4.07 -11.36
C TRP A 23 15.35 3.09 -11.17
N PHE A 24 15.14 1.79 -11.31
CA PHE A 24 16.21 0.80 -11.23
C PHE A 24 17.29 1.08 -12.29
N ASN A 25 16.88 1.35 -13.51
CA ASN A 25 17.83 1.72 -14.58
C ASN A 25 18.51 3.06 -14.28
N LYS A 26 17.76 4.09 -13.88
CA LYS A 26 18.29 5.43 -13.60
C LYS A 26 19.33 5.44 -12.48
N TYR A 27 19.15 4.60 -11.46
CA TYR A 27 20.01 4.54 -10.28
C TYR A 27 20.94 3.33 -10.28
N ASN A 28 21.08 2.61 -11.39
CA ASN A 28 21.91 1.40 -11.54
C ASN A 28 21.63 0.34 -10.45
N ILE A 29 20.34 0.13 -10.12
CA ILE A 29 19.91 -0.90 -9.17
C ILE A 29 19.70 -2.21 -9.91
N GLU A 30 20.47 -3.24 -9.55
CA GLU A 30 20.31 -4.59 -10.11
C GLU A 30 19.05 -5.26 -9.56
N GLY A 31 17.94 -5.13 -10.27
CA GLY A 31 16.64 -5.67 -9.87
C GLY A 31 15.62 -5.66 -11.00
N GLU A 32 14.53 -6.35 -10.75
CA GLU A 32 13.37 -6.41 -11.63
C GLU A 32 12.10 -6.16 -10.79
N TYR A 33 11.24 -5.28 -11.26
CA TYR A 33 9.92 -5.08 -10.69
C TYR A 33 8.86 -5.56 -11.67
N GLY A 34 8.10 -6.58 -11.27
CA GLY A 34 7.04 -7.17 -12.07
C GLY A 34 5.65 -7.04 -11.43
N PHE A 35 4.71 -7.83 -11.94
CA PHE A 35 3.38 -7.95 -11.36
C PHE A 35 2.98 -9.43 -11.23
N LYS A 36 2.03 -9.70 -10.31
CA LYS A 36 1.38 -11.01 -10.17
C LYS A 36 -0.13 -10.78 -10.05
N GLU A 37 -0.89 -11.26 -11.01
CA GLU A 37 -2.36 -11.30 -10.94
C GLU A 37 -2.81 -12.56 -10.23
N ILE A 38 -3.67 -12.40 -9.24
CA ILE A 38 -4.17 -13.53 -8.45
C ILE A 38 -5.67 -13.35 -8.28
N ASN A 39 -6.45 -14.42 -8.54
CA ASN A 39 -7.86 -14.44 -8.19
C ASN A 39 -8.04 -14.56 -6.68
N GLU A 40 -9.16 -14.07 -6.17
CA GLU A 40 -9.42 -14.10 -4.71
C GLU A 40 -9.49 -15.50 -4.14
N SER A 41 -10.03 -16.47 -4.91
CA SER A 41 -10.09 -17.88 -4.55
C SER A 41 -8.71 -18.50 -4.34
N ASP A 42 -7.74 -18.08 -5.12
CA ASP A 42 -6.43 -18.71 -5.20
C ASP A 42 -5.39 -18.05 -4.30
N PHE A 43 -5.72 -16.88 -3.74
CA PHE A 43 -4.80 -16.04 -2.96
C PHE A 43 -4.08 -16.82 -1.86
N ASN A 44 -4.83 -17.53 -1.02
CA ASN A 44 -4.26 -18.25 0.12
C ASN A 44 -3.33 -19.41 -0.28
N ASN A 45 -3.54 -19.99 -1.46
CA ASN A 45 -2.75 -21.11 -1.99
C ASN A 45 -1.48 -20.62 -2.69
N ILE A 46 -1.58 -19.48 -3.41
CA ILE A 46 -0.49 -18.95 -4.23
C ILE A 46 0.48 -18.09 -3.41
N ILE A 47 -0.05 -17.26 -2.50
CA ILE A 47 0.77 -16.26 -1.80
C ILE A 47 1.93 -16.88 -1.00
N PRO A 48 1.79 -18.01 -0.28
CA PRO A 48 2.90 -18.61 0.46
C PRO A 48 4.09 -18.97 -0.43
N ASN A 49 3.85 -19.37 -1.68
CA ASN A 49 4.91 -19.73 -2.63
C ASN A 49 5.64 -18.49 -3.11
N ILE A 50 4.92 -17.40 -3.41
CA ILE A 50 5.53 -16.11 -3.80
C ILE A 50 6.41 -15.56 -2.68
N LEU A 51 5.92 -15.61 -1.43
CA LEU A 51 6.65 -15.10 -0.26
C LEU A 51 7.95 -15.88 0.03
N LYS A 52 8.05 -17.11 -0.46
CA LYS A 52 9.24 -17.98 -0.33
C LYS A 52 10.24 -17.83 -1.49
N GLU A 53 9.93 -17.06 -2.53
CA GLU A 53 10.86 -16.87 -3.66
C GLU A 53 12.25 -16.39 -3.17
N LYS A 54 13.30 -17.09 -3.53
CA LYS A 54 14.68 -16.86 -3.02
C LYS A 54 15.16 -15.43 -3.25
N ASN A 55 14.83 -14.86 -4.39
CA ASN A 55 15.30 -13.54 -4.81
C ASN A 55 14.29 -12.43 -4.52
N LEU A 56 13.19 -12.73 -3.83
CA LEU A 56 12.20 -11.73 -3.44
C LEU A 56 12.80 -10.75 -2.43
N CYS A 57 12.67 -9.45 -2.72
CA CYS A 57 13.08 -8.37 -1.83
C CYS A 57 11.91 -7.65 -1.19
N GLY A 58 10.76 -7.60 -1.88
CA GLY A 58 9.59 -6.93 -1.38
C GLY A 58 8.41 -7.03 -2.34
N LEU A 59 7.25 -6.58 -1.87
CA LEU A 59 5.99 -6.60 -2.60
C LEU A 59 5.21 -5.33 -2.35
N ASN A 60 4.49 -4.86 -3.37
CA ASN A 60 3.35 -3.98 -3.15
C ASN A 60 2.06 -4.78 -3.28
N ILE A 61 1.11 -4.50 -2.40
CA ILE A 61 -0.17 -5.18 -2.36
C ILE A 61 -1.27 -4.18 -2.70
N THR A 62 -2.11 -4.53 -3.69
CA THR A 62 -3.27 -3.73 -4.06
C THR A 62 -4.58 -4.50 -3.89
N ILE A 63 -5.68 -3.93 -4.37
CA ILE A 63 -7.03 -4.48 -4.26
C ILE A 63 -7.09 -5.90 -4.84
N PRO A 64 -7.75 -6.85 -4.14
CA PRO A 64 -8.46 -6.74 -2.86
C PRO A 64 -7.67 -7.26 -1.65
N PHE A 65 -6.35 -7.38 -1.73
CA PHE A 65 -5.54 -8.21 -0.83
C PHE A 65 -4.88 -7.49 0.34
N LYS A 66 -4.99 -6.14 0.44
CA LYS A 66 -4.31 -5.35 1.49
C LYS A 66 -4.61 -5.78 2.93
N GLN A 67 -5.80 -6.32 3.18
CA GLN A 67 -6.17 -6.86 4.49
C GLN A 67 -5.81 -8.34 4.61
N LYS A 68 -6.05 -9.12 3.52
CA LYS A 68 -5.84 -10.57 3.51
C LYS A 68 -4.37 -10.98 3.68
N ILE A 69 -3.43 -10.14 3.24
CA ILE A 69 -2.00 -10.43 3.29
C ILE A 69 -1.43 -10.45 4.70
N ILE A 70 -2.05 -9.74 5.64
CA ILE A 70 -1.54 -9.54 7.01
C ILE A 70 -1.21 -10.87 7.70
N LYS A 71 -2.09 -11.87 7.56
CA LYS A 71 -1.91 -13.19 8.20
C LYS A 71 -0.71 -14.00 7.68
N HIS A 72 -0.11 -13.60 6.58
CA HIS A 72 1.04 -14.25 5.95
C HIS A 72 2.38 -13.58 6.28
N LEU A 73 2.37 -12.50 7.08
CA LEU A 73 3.55 -11.72 7.41
C LEU A 73 4.10 -12.09 8.78
N TYR A 74 5.42 -11.95 8.92
CA TYR A 74 6.09 -12.11 10.21
C TYR A 74 5.71 -11.00 11.19
N SER A 75 5.69 -9.76 10.71
CA SER A 75 5.30 -8.59 11.50
C SER A 75 4.65 -7.52 10.63
N ILE A 76 3.94 -6.60 11.28
CA ILE A 76 3.43 -5.38 10.65
C ILE A 76 3.74 -4.18 11.55
N ASP A 77 4.01 -3.04 10.95
CA ASP A 77 4.30 -1.82 11.69
C ASP A 77 3.08 -1.31 12.46
N LYS A 78 3.31 -0.38 13.39
CA LYS A 78 2.26 0.19 14.26
C LYS A 78 1.14 0.83 13.45
N ASN A 79 1.48 1.55 12.37
CA ASN A 79 0.48 2.26 11.56
C ASN A 79 -0.35 1.27 10.74
N ALA A 80 0.29 0.30 10.08
CA ALA A 80 -0.40 -0.76 9.34
C ALA A 80 -1.34 -1.58 10.26
N LYS A 81 -0.93 -1.80 11.52
CA LYS A 81 -1.77 -2.47 12.52
C LYS A 81 -3.02 -1.66 12.86
N GLN A 82 -2.89 -0.36 13.06
CA GLN A 82 -4.03 0.52 13.35
C GLN A 82 -4.95 0.67 12.13
N ILE A 83 -4.40 0.75 10.94
CA ILE A 83 -5.13 0.83 9.68
C ILE A 83 -5.84 -0.50 9.37
N GLY A 84 -5.26 -1.62 9.76
CA GLY A 84 -5.75 -2.96 9.42
C GLY A 84 -5.57 -3.31 7.95
N ALA A 85 -4.57 -2.72 7.27
CA ALA A 85 -4.24 -2.99 5.88
C ALA A 85 -2.74 -2.76 5.60
N VAL A 86 -2.16 -3.59 4.74
CA VAL A 86 -0.77 -3.52 4.29
C VAL A 86 -0.74 -3.30 2.79
N ASN A 87 0.03 -2.34 2.30
CA ASN A 87 0.26 -2.11 0.87
C ASN A 87 1.72 -2.28 0.45
N CYS A 88 2.65 -2.36 1.41
CA CYS A 88 4.06 -2.55 1.13
C CYS A 88 4.65 -3.61 2.07
N ILE A 89 5.44 -4.52 1.52
CA ILE A 89 6.11 -5.60 2.26
C ILE A 89 7.58 -5.54 1.93
N SER A 90 8.41 -5.54 2.96
CA SER A 90 9.87 -5.59 2.84
C SER A 90 10.40 -6.89 3.44
N LYS A 91 11.42 -7.47 2.79
CA LYS A 91 12.15 -8.60 3.34
C LYS A 91 13.24 -8.10 4.28
N THR A 92 13.16 -8.46 5.53
CA THR A 92 14.15 -8.15 6.57
C THR A 92 14.92 -9.40 6.98
N LYS A 93 15.92 -9.24 7.85
CA LYS A 93 16.63 -10.39 8.45
C LYS A 93 15.72 -11.26 9.33
N MET A 94 14.67 -10.67 9.89
CA MET A 94 13.71 -11.35 10.78
C MET A 94 12.58 -12.02 10.02
N GLY A 95 12.31 -11.63 8.78
CA GLY A 95 11.20 -12.12 7.97
C GLY A 95 10.58 -11.04 7.11
N LEU A 96 9.34 -11.26 6.68
CA LEU A 96 8.58 -10.31 5.87
C LEU A 96 7.82 -9.35 6.77
N GLU A 97 8.11 -8.07 6.67
CA GLU A 97 7.48 -7.00 7.43
C GLU A 97 6.56 -6.17 6.54
N GLY A 98 5.31 -5.98 7.01
CA GLY A 98 4.28 -5.22 6.32
C GLY A 98 4.14 -3.80 6.85
N THR A 99 4.00 -2.86 5.94
CA THR A 99 3.76 -1.45 6.23
C THR A 99 2.59 -0.92 5.39
N ASN A 100 2.10 0.27 5.75
CA ASN A 100 1.11 0.96 4.94
C ASN A 100 1.62 2.38 4.63
N THR A 101 1.85 2.64 3.35
CA THR A 101 2.30 3.94 2.85
C THR A 101 1.18 4.78 2.24
N ASP A 102 -0.03 4.24 2.08
CA ASP A 102 -1.16 4.96 1.48
C ASP A 102 -1.54 6.19 2.32
N TRP A 103 -1.54 6.06 3.65
CA TRP A 103 -1.89 7.16 4.54
C TRP A 103 -0.87 8.31 4.47
N ILE A 104 0.42 8.00 4.29
CA ILE A 104 1.48 9.00 4.12
C ILE A 104 1.28 9.72 2.79
N GLY A 105 1.09 8.96 1.70
CA GLY A 105 0.87 9.53 0.37
C GLY A 105 -0.35 10.45 0.34
N PHE A 106 -1.43 10.09 1.02
CA PHE A 106 -2.62 10.93 1.14
C PHE A 106 -2.34 12.20 1.96
N GLU A 107 -1.67 12.09 3.12
CA GLU A 107 -1.29 13.24 3.94
C GLU A 107 -0.40 14.22 3.17
N GLU A 108 0.61 13.71 2.48
CA GLU A 108 1.51 14.53 1.67
C GLU A 108 0.78 15.20 0.48
N SER A 109 -0.19 14.51 -0.13
CA SER A 109 -1.00 15.11 -1.20
C SER A 109 -1.84 16.29 -0.70
N ILE A 110 -2.39 16.20 0.52
CA ILE A 110 -3.11 17.30 1.17
C ILE A 110 -2.16 18.48 1.42
N LYS A 111 -1.00 18.23 2.02
CA LYS A 111 0.00 19.27 2.28
C LYS A 111 0.46 19.95 1.00
N TRP A 112 0.66 19.18 -0.06
CA TRP A 112 1.03 19.70 -1.36
C TRP A 112 -0.05 20.64 -1.92
N GLN A 113 -1.33 20.26 -1.85
CA GLN A 113 -2.45 21.11 -2.27
C GLN A 113 -2.50 22.41 -1.47
N GLU A 114 -2.31 22.36 -0.15
CA GLU A 114 -2.31 23.54 0.72
C GLU A 114 -1.15 24.49 0.41
N ASN A 115 0.03 23.95 0.06
CA ASN A 115 1.23 24.75 -0.19
C ASN A 115 1.28 25.36 -1.58
N TYR A 116 0.80 24.67 -2.61
CA TYR A 116 0.96 25.07 -4.01
C TYR A 116 -0.31 25.60 -4.67
N ASN A 117 -1.49 25.24 -4.21
CA ASN A 117 -2.75 25.62 -4.84
C ASN A 117 -3.61 26.60 -4.03
N THR A 118 -3.10 27.16 -2.93
CA THR A 118 -3.83 28.09 -2.06
C THR A 118 -5.16 27.54 -1.50
N ILE A 119 -5.41 26.25 -1.64
CA ILE A 119 -6.61 25.58 -1.11
C ILE A 119 -6.37 25.24 0.34
N LYS A 120 -7.03 25.96 1.26
CA LYS A 120 -7.04 25.57 2.68
C LYS A 120 -8.10 24.51 2.89
N ILE A 121 -7.68 23.32 3.32
CA ILE A 121 -8.61 22.24 3.65
C ILE A 121 -9.14 22.45 5.08
N PRO A 122 -10.44 22.71 5.24
CA PRO A 122 -11.00 23.05 6.54
C PRO A 122 -11.12 21.82 7.45
N ARG A 123 -10.08 21.54 8.23
CA ARG A 123 -10.05 20.37 9.14
C ARG A 123 -11.08 20.42 10.27
N LYS A 124 -11.68 21.58 10.52
CA LYS A 124 -12.77 21.74 11.50
C LYS A 124 -14.11 21.29 10.97
N GLU A 125 -14.22 21.04 9.68
CA GLU A 125 -15.45 20.62 9.01
C GLU A 125 -15.52 19.09 8.87
N LYS A 126 -16.51 18.64 8.11
CA LYS A 126 -16.81 17.22 7.93
C LYS A 126 -16.02 16.67 6.75
N ALA A 127 -15.45 15.49 6.91
CA ALA A 127 -14.93 14.70 5.80
C ALA A 127 -15.93 13.58 5.45
N ILE A 128 -16.06 13.29 4.15
CA ILE A 128 -16.86 12.18 3.64
C ILE A 128 -15.93 11.22 2.93
N VAL A 129 -15.99 9.95 3.30
CA VAL A 129 -15.23 8.87 2.65
C VAL A 129 -16.23 7.89 2.05
N ILE A 130 -16.10 7.65 0.74
CA ILE A 130 -16.94 6.69 0.01
C ILE A 130 -16.14 5.40 -0.20
N GLY A 131 -16.66 4.28 0.32
CA GLY A 131 -16.01 2.98 0.36
C GLY A 131 -15.34 2.66 1.70
N TYR A 132 -15.10 1.37 1.99
CA TYR A 132 -14.46 0.91 3.22
C TYR A 132 -13.41 -0.21 2.98
N GLY A 133 -12.75 -0.16 1.83
CA GLY A 133 -11.63 -1.07 1.49
C GLY A 133 -10.32 -0.67 2.17
N GLY A 134 -9.24 -1.40 1.85
CA GLY A 134 -7.91 -1.14 2.44
C GLY A 134 -7.36 0.28 2.20
N ALA A 135 -7.67 0.90 1.06
CA ALA A 135 -7.29 2.29 0.79
C ALA A 135 -8.09 3.27 1.65
N ALA A 136 -9.42 3.08 1.74
CA ALA A 136 -10.28 3.93 2.57
C ALA A 136 -9.88 3.91 4.05
N LYS A 137 -9.47 2.75 4.58
CA LYS A 137 -8.95 2.63 5.95
C LYS A 137 -7.70 3.46 6.18
N ALA A 138 -6.78 3.50 5.22
CA ALA A 138 -5.57 4.32 5.29
C ALA A 138 -5.90 5.83 5.24
N ILE A 139 -6.86 6.22 4.39
CA ILE A 139 -7.35 7.60 4.31
C ILE A 139 -8.02 8.01 5.60
N LEU A 140 -8.91 7.18 6.17
CA LEU A 140 -9.54 7.42 7.47
C LEU A 140 -8.51 7.63 8.57
N TYR A 141 -7.48 6.78 8.61
CA TYR A 141 -6.38 6.92 9.56
C TYR A 141 -5.67 8.27 9.42
N SER A 142 -5.38 8.70 8.20
CA SER A 142 -4.76 10.00 7.93
C SER A 142 -5.66 11.17 8.34
N LEU A 143 -6.97 11.13 7.99
CA LEU A 143 -7.92 12.16 8.37
C LEU A 143 -8.03 12.33 9.89
N LEU A 144 -8.07 11.21 10.64
CA LEU A 144 -8.06 11.23 12.11
C LEU A 144 -6.78 11.86 12.66
N LYS A 145 -5.61 11.50 12.10
CA LYS A 145 -4.31 12.09 12.50
C LYS A 145 -4.22 13.59 12.21
N THR A 146 -4.82 14.04 11.13
CA THR A 146 -4.79 15.45 10.72
C THR A 146 -5.84 16.33 11.42
N GLY A 147 -6.64 15.74 12.30
CA GLY A 147 -7.50 16.48 13.21
C GLY A 147 -8.90 16.81 12.68
N PHE A 148 -9.40 16.08 11.68
CA PHE A 148 -10.82 16.17 11.29
C PHE A 148 -11.71 15.70 12.45
N LYS A 149 -12.72 16.51 12.79
CA LYS A 149 -13.58 16.25 13.95
C LYS A 149 -14.74 15.30 13.64
N GLU A 150 -15.24 15.32 12.42
CA GLU A 150 -16.34 14.46 11.99
C GLU A 150 -15.97 13.81 10.65
N ILE A 151 -16.01 12.49 10.60
CA ILE A 151 -15.76 11.73 9.38
C ILE A 151 -16.95 10.79 9.15
N ARG A 152 -17.62 10.93 8.02
CA ARG A 152 -18.71 10.04 7.60
C ARG A 152 -18.21 9.07 6.55
N VAL A 153 -18.53 7.79 6.75
CA VAL A 153 -18.15 6.71 5.82
C VAL A 153 -19.41 6.12 5.22
N PHE A 154 -19.43 6.03 3.91
CA PHE A 154 -20.49 5.35 3.14
C PHE A 154 -19.88 4.17 2.41
N ASN A 155 -20.51 2.98 2.54
CA ASN A 155 -20.03 1.75 1.91
C ASN A 155 -21.15 1.10 1.07
#